data_c5a7e3c243d1ae35e0063fd0752e2bed
#
_entry.id   c5a7e3c243d1ae35e0063fd0752e2bed
#
_cell.length_a   1.000
_cell.length_b   1.000
_cell.length_c   1.000
_cell.angle_alpha   90.00
_cell.angle_beta   90.00
_cell.angle_gamma   90.00
#
_symmetry.space_group_name_H-M   'P 1'
#
loop_
_entity.id
_entity.type
_entity.pdbx_description
1 polymer ?
#
loop_
_entity_poly.entity_id
_entity_poly.type
_entity_poly.pdbx_seq_one_letter_code
_entity_poly.pdbx_strand_id
1 'polypeptide(L)'
;INHWSRRFALKASDVSESVSTSINSLESTSRHPFYIVSTLYIVASMVIANQLREKNRVEYLLYLWQVEDILRAFNCDFESVRDKYLPQFKLSDDLKKQTEEWYQNLCEMMHSEGVMKVGHLQISKNVLLQLEDLHKQLMASAKFPYYHQMYYKVLPYVVELRGRGVDNGESELQICLDALYGVMLLRLKRQSVSDKTNAAVKDISVFLGQLSDYYFKDKKEPLVFE
;
A
#
# COMPACT_ATOMS: atom_id res chain seq x y z
N ILE A 1 -1.68 11.76 12.74
CA ILE A 1 -3.00 11.13 12.48
C ILE A 1 -3.27 11.37 11.03
N ASN A 2 -3.10 10.33 10.18
CA ASN A 2 -3.23 10.47 8.73
C ASN A 2 -4.59 11.12 8.37
N HIS A 3 -4.51 12.37 7.92
CA HIS A 3 -5.67 13.14 7.46
C HIS A 3 -6.46 12.41 6.36
N TRP A 4 -5.77 11.62 5.56
CA TRP A 4 -6.30 10.80 4.48
C TRP A 4 -7.12 9.60 4.97
N SER A 5 -6.67 8.89 6.01
CA SER A 5 -7.41 7.75 6.57
C SER A 5 -8.79 8.14 7.12
N ARG A 6 -8.92 9.34 7.71
CA ARG A 6 -10.22 9.85 8.18
C ARG A 6 -11.14 10.29 7.05
N ARG A 7 -10.58 10.86 5.98
CA ARG A 7 -11.37 11.43 4.87
C ARG A 7 -11.86 10.35 3.91
N PHE A 8 -11.18 9.21 3.83
CA PHE A 8 -11.44 8.14 2.88
C PHE A 8 -11.64 6.76 3.53
N ALA A 9 -12.01 6.71 4.81
CA ALA A 9 -12.30 5.46 5.50
C ALA A 9 -13.21 4.56 4.66
N LEU A 10 -12.78 3.33 4.44
CA LEU A 10 -13.58 2.30 3.77
C LEU A 10 -14.70 1.85 4.72
N LYS A 11 -15.91 1.69 4.17
CA LYS A 11 -17.01 1.02 4.85
C LYS A 11 -17.07 -0.43 4.40
N ALA A 12 -17.65 -1.30 5.20
CA ALA A 12 -17.81 -2.71 4.82
C ALA A 12 -18.59 -2.88 3.50
N SER A 13 -19.56 -1.98 3.23
CA SER A 13 -20.29 -1.94 1.95
C SER A 13 -19.39 -1.61 0.76
N ASP A 14 -18.46 -0.65 0.92
CA ASP A 14 -17.53 -0.23 -0.13
C ASP A 14 -16.56 -1.35 -0.48
N VAL A 15 -16.11 -2.11 0.54
CA VAL A 15 -15.24 -3.26 0.38
C VAL A 15 -15.96 -4.38 -0.37
N SER A 16 -17.18 -4.73 0.04
CA SER A 16 -17.98 -5.79 -0.58
C SER A 16 -18.32 -5.48 -2.04
N GLU A 17 -18.73 -4.25 -2.35
CA GLU A 17 -19.03 -3.83 -3.71
C GLU A 17 -17.80 -3.80 -4.61
N SER A 18 -16.67 -3.33 -4.08
CA SER A 18 -15.39 -3.30 -4.80
C SER A 18 -14.91 -4.71 -5.14
N VAL A 19 -14.99 -5.66 -4.21
CA VAL A 19 -14.62 -7.06 -4.42
C VAL A 19 -15.46 -7.69 -5.53
N SER A 20 -16.79 -7.57 -5.46
CA SER A 20 -17.70 -8.15 -6.45
C SER A 20 -17.47 -7.61 -7.85
N THR A 21 -17.18 -6.30 -7.98
CA THR A 21 -16.95 -5.66 -9.28
C THR A 21 -15.63 -6.07 -9.92
N SER A 22 -14.58 -6.28 -9.13
CA SER A 22 -13.25 -6.58 -9.70
C SER A 22 -13.04 -8.05 -10.00
N ILE A 23 -13.73 -8.96 -9.28
CA ILE A 23 -13.77 -10.36 -9.69
C ILE A 23 -14.34 -10.47 -11.12
N ASN A 24 -15.36 -9.69 -11.44
CA ASN A 24 -15.97 -9.66 -12.76
C ASN A 24 -15.10 -8.96 -13.84
N SER A 25 -14.15 -8.09 -13.46
CA SER A 25 -13.27 -7.38 -14.40
C SER A 25 -11.94 -8.11 -14.68
N LEU A 26 -11.59 -9.13 -13.90
CA LEU A 26 -10.37 -9.93 -14.08
C LEU A 26 -10.31 -10.72 -15.39
N GLU A 27 -11.46 -10.94 -16.04
CA GLU A 27 -11.53 -11.71 -17.29
C GLU A 27 -11.15 -10.91 -18.55
N SER A 28 -10.97 -9.59 -18.51
CA SER A 28 -10.90 -8.80 -19.75
C SER A 28 -9.68 -7.93 -20.03
N THR A 29 -8.69 -7.71 -19.13
CA THR A 29 -7.61 -6.75 -19.48
C THR A 29 -6.23 -7.07 -18.88
N SER A 30 -5.38 -7.68 -19.69
CA SER A 30 -3.92 -7.79 -19.50
C SER A 30 -3.23 -6.59 -20.16
N ARG A 31 -2.24 -5.96 -19.48
CA ARG A 31 -1.03 -5.31 -20.05
C ARG A 31 -0.58 -3.94 -19.48
N HIS A 32 -0.85 -3.57 -18.22
CA HIS A 32 -0.06 -2.50 -17.59
C HIS A 32 0.22 -2.82 -16.12
N PRO A 33 1.48 -2.67 -15.62
CA PRO A 33 1.84 -3.00 -14.22
C PRO A 33 1.00 -2.24 -13.18
N PHE A 34 0.49 -1.07 -13.52
CA PHE A 34 -0.40 -0.26 -12.67
C PHE A 34 -1.85 -0.76 -12.60
N TYR A 35 -2.33 -1.45 -13.63
CA TYR A 35 -3.66 -2.07 -13.63
C TYR A 35 -3.69 -3.35 -12.78
N ILE A 36 -2.57 -4.06 -12.72
CA ILE A 36 -2.43 -5.24 -11.85
C ILE A 36 -2.62 -4.85 -10.38
N VAL A 37 -2.04 -3.73 -9.96
CA VAL A 37 -2.19 -3.20 -8.60
C VAL A 37 -3.66 -2.90 -8.28
N SER A 38 -4.40 -2.20 -9.16
CA SER A 38 -5.81 -1.85 -8.90
C SER A 38 -6.76 -3.07 -8.92
N THR A 39 -6.41 -4.13 -9.62
CA THR A 39 -7.25 -5.33 -9.76
C THR A 39 -6.86 -6.42 -8.76
N LEU A 40 -5.58 -6.57 -8.42
CA LEU A 40 -5.08 -7.49 -7.39
C LEU A 40 -5.45 -7.04 -5.96
N TYR A 41 -5.69 -5.76 -5.74
CA TYR A 41 -6.08 -5.22 -4.42
C TYR A 41 -7.39 -5.78 -3.87
N ILE A 42 -8.16 -6.49 -4.66
CA ILE A 42 -9.47 -7.00 -4.24
C ILE A 42 -9.42 -8.47 -3.81
N VAL A 43 -8.40 -9.20 -4.24
CA VAL A 43 -8.14 -10.56 -3.73
C VAL A 43 -7.18 -10.46 -2.55
N ALA A 44 -7.67 -9.93 -1.43
CA ALA A 44 -6.89 -9.87 -0.20
C ALA A 44 -6.65 -11.30 0.33
N SER A 45 -5.56 -11.92 -0.06
CA SER A 45 -5.11 -13.19 0.48
C SER A 45 -3.69 -13.09 1.00
N MET A 46 -3.38 -13.89 2.01
CA MET A 46 -2.02 -14.08 2.51
C MET A 46 -1.02 -14.39 1.38
N VAL A 47 -1.45 -15.08 0.32
CA VAL A 47 -0.63 -15.43 -0.85
C VAL A 47 -0.12 -14.17 -1.55
N ILE A 48 -0.98 -13.17 -1.76
CA ILE A 48 -0.60 -11.90 -2.38
C ILE A 48 0.38 -11.13 -1.48
N ALA A 49 0.10 -11.06 -0.18
CA ALA A 49 1.01 -10.43 0.77
C ALA A 49 2.41 -11.05 0.69
N ASN A 50 2.50 -12.38 0.69
CA ASN A 50 3.78 -13.09 0.60
C ASN A 50 4.48 -12.87 -0.75
N GLN A 51 3.76 -12.86 -1.86
CA GLN A 51 4.34 -12.58 -3.18
C GLN A 51 4.89 -11.15 -3.27
N LEU A 52 4.13 -10.16 -2.79
CA LEU A 52 4.55 -8.76 -2.79
C LEU A 52 5.75 -8.54 -1.86
N ARG A 53 5.76 -9.18 -0.69
CA ARG A 53 6.87 -9.11 0.26
C ARG A 53 8.22 -9.51 -0.37
N GLU A 54 8.21 -10.45 -1.30
CA GLU A 54 9.41 -10.96 -1.96
C GLU A 54 9.72 -10.28 -3.31
N LYS A 55 8.78 -9.47 -3.86
CA LYS A 55 8.94 -8.88 -5.20
C LYS A 55 8.89 -7.36 -5.24
N ASN A 56 8.07 -6.75 -4.39
CA ASN A 56 7.87 -5.29 -4.40
C ASN A 56 7.54 -4.78 -2.99
N ARG A 57 8.55 -4.20 -2.34
CA ARG A 57 8.45 -3.77 -0.94
C ARG A 57 7.47 -2.62 -0.73
N VAL A 58 7.36 -1.73 -1.71
CA VAL A 58 6.42 -0.61 -1.70
C VAL A 58 4.98 -1.09 -1.88
N GLU A 59 4.75 -1.95 -2.87
CA GLU A 59 3.41 -2.53 -3.07
C GLU A 59 2.98 -3.40 -1.88
N TYR A 60 3.91 -4.11 -1.26
CA TYR A 60 3.64 -4.85 -0.03
C TYR A 60 3.16 -3.93 1.10
N LEU A 61 3.79 -2.77 1.28
CA LEU A 61 3.38 -1.80 2.29
C LEU A 61 1.98 -1.23 2.02
N LEU A 62 1.72 -0.80 0.79
CA LEU A 62 0.39 -0.30 0.38
C LEU A 62 -0.69 -1.38 0.54
N TYR A 63 -0.34 -2.63 0.26
CA TYR A 63 -1.23 -3.77 0.47
C TYR A 63 -1.55 -3.99 1.94
N LEU A 64 -0.55 -3.92 2.84
CA LEU A 64 -0.79 -4.01 4.28
C LEU A 64 -1.74 -2.91 4.77
N TRP A 65 -1.56 -1.67 4.30
CA TRP A 65 -2.46 -0.56 4.65
C TRP A 65 -3.90 -0.83 4.21
N GLN A 66 -4.07 -1.41 3.04
CA GLN A 66 -5.40 -1.80 2.56
C GLN A 66 -6.02 -2.89 3.45
N VAL A 67 -5.23 -3.89 3.83
CA VAL A 67 -5.71 -4.95 4.75
C VAL A 67 -6.11 -4.35 6.10
N GLU A 68 -5.30 -3.45 6.66
CA GLU A 68 -5.62 -2.74 7.89
C GLU A 68 -6.95 -1.96 7.78
N ASP A 69 -7.21 -1.29 6.64
CA ASP A 69 -8.45 -0.56 6.43
C ASP A 69 -9.66 -1.48 6.22
N ILE A 70 -9.47 -2.64 5.58
CA ILE A 70 -10.49 -3.70 5.50
C ILE A 70 -10.85 -4.17 6.92
N LEU A 71 -9.85 -4.49 7.75
CA LEU A 71 -10.09 -4.93 9.13
C LEU A 71 -10.82 -3.85 9.93
N ARG A 72 -10.48 -2.57 9.76
CA ARG A 72 -11.19 -1.44 10.39
C ARG A 72 -12.65 -1.35 9.94
N ALA A 73 -12.93 -1.61 8.66
CA ALA A 73 -14.30 -1.63 8.14
C ALA A 73 -15.18 -2.69 8.82
N PHE A 74 -14.55 -3.76 9.31
CA PHE A 74 -15.19 -4.81 10.12
C PHE A 74 -14.92 -4.66 11.63
N ASN A 75 -14.53 -3.46 12.10
CA ASN A 75 -14.20 -3.17 13.51
C ASN A 75 -13.10 -4.06 14.11
N CYS A 76 -12.22 -4.59 13.28
CA CYS A 76 -11.20 -5.57 13.65
C CYS A 76 -11.79 -6.83 14.34
N ASP A 77 -13.05 -7.15 14.08
CA ASP A 77 -13.72 -8.35 14.55
C ASP A 77 -13.51 -9.49 13.56
N PHE A 78 -12.73 -10.50 13.95
CA PHE A 78 -12.38 -11.62 13.09
C PHE A 78 -13.62 -12.42 12.64
N GLU A 79 -14.60 -12.61 13.50
CA GLU A 79 -15.81 -13.35 13.15
C GLU A 79 -16.56 -12.64 12.00
N SER A 80 -16.68 -11.34 12.06
CA SER A 80 -17.27 -10.54 10.97
C SER A 80 -16.44 -10.60 9.67
N VAL A 81 -15.12 -10.62 9.76
CA VAL A 81 -14.24 -10.80 8.60
C VAL A 81 -14.43 -12.19 7.99
N ARG A 82 -14.38 -13.24 8.82
CA ARG A 82 -14.56 -14.62 8.38
C ARG A 82 -15.91 -14.84 7.70
N ASP A 83 -17.00 -14.33 8.29
CA ASP A 83 -18.36 -14.63 7.84
C ASP A 83 -18.86 -13.76 6.70
N LYS A 84 -18.36 -12.51 6.57
CA LYS A 84 -18.86 -11.52 5.61
C LYS A 84 -17.85 -11.14 4.50
N TYR A 85 -16.56 -11.30 4.76
CA TYR A 85 -15.52 -10.90 3.80
C TYR A 85 -14.86 -12.08 3.12
N LEU A 86 -14.39 -13.07 3.88
CA LEU A 86 -13.67 -14.23 3.32
C LEU A 86 -14.50 -15.12 2.38
N PRO A 87 -15.83 -15.31 2.55
CA PRO A 87 -16.61 -16.15 1.63
C PRO A 87 -16.67 -15.63 0.18
N GLN A 88 -16.30 -14.37 -0.05
CA GLN A 88 -16.25 -13.79 -1.40
C GLN A 88 -15.10 -14.38 -2.25
N PHE A 89 -14.14 -15.06 -1.62
CA PHE A 89 -12.97 -15.64 -2.29
C PHE A 89 -13.18 -17.16 -2.47
N LYS A 90 -12.97 -17.63 -3.68
CA LYS A 90 -12.99 -19.07 -3.99
C LYS A 90 -11.62 -19.67 -3.64
N LEU A 91 -11.41 -19.99 -2.37
CA LEU A 91 -10.17 -20.57 -1.87
C LEU A 91 -10.33 -22.09 -1.72
N SER A 92 -9.23 -22.84 -1.91
CA SER A 92 -9.17 -24.24 -1.46
C SER A 92 -9.22 -24.32 0.06
N ASP A 93 -9.63 -25.45 0.63
CA ASP A 93 -9.81 -25.62 2.08
C ASP A 93 -8.52 -25.29 2.86
N ASP A 94 -7.36 -25.74 2.38
CA ASP A 94 -6.06 -25.45 3.00
C ASP A 94 -5.73 -23.96 2.97
N LEU A 95 -5.97 -23.32 1.83
CA LEU A 95 -5.70 -21.89 1.67
C LEU A 95 -6.69 -21.04 2.48
N LYS A 96 -7.93 -21.49 2.58
CA LYS A 96 -8.94 -20.85 3.41
C LYS A 96 -8.51 -20.84 4.87
N LYS A 97 -8.11 -21.99 5.42
CA LYS A 97 -7.62 -22.09 6.81
C LYS A 97 -6.44 -21.18 7.08
N GLN A 98 -5.43 -21.17 6.20
CA GLN A 98 -4.27 -20.31 6.34
C GLN A 98 -4.63 -18.82 6.26
N THR A 99 -5.59 -18.47 5.39
CA THR A 99 -6.08 -17.09 5.24
C THR A 99 -6.86 -16.65 6.48
N GLU A 100 -7.72 -17.50 7.02
CA GLU A 100 -8.45 -17.24 8.27
C GLU A 100 -7.49 -17.00 9.44
N GLU A 101 -6.51 -17.86 9.63
CA GLU A 101 -5.48 -17.72 10.66
C GLU A 101 -4.68 -16.43 10.51
N TRP A 102 -4.32 -16.06 9.27
CA TRP A 102 -3.60 -14.82 9.00
C TRP A 102 -4.45 -13.58 9.35
N TYR A 103 -5.73 -13.54 8.99
CA TYR A 103 -6.61 -12.43 9.33
C TYR A 103 -6.90 -12.35 10.83
N GLN A 104 -7.05 -13.50 11.50
CA GLN A 104 -7.21 -13.55 12.95
C GLN A 104 -6.00 -12.91 13.63
N ASN A 105 -4.79 -13.34 13.28
CA ASN A 105 -3.56 -12.79 13.82
C ASN A 105 -3.46 -11.26 13.60
N LEU A 106 -3.84 -10.76 12.43
CA LEU A 106 -3.84 -9.33 12.15
C LEU A 106 -4.88 -8.57 13.00
N CYS A 107 -6.07 -9.12 13.20
CA CYS A 107 -7.06 -8.52 14.12
C CYS A 107 -6.49 -8.43 15.54
N GLU A 108 -5.89 -9.51 16.05
CA GLU A 108 -5.26 -9.54 17.37
C GLU A 108 -4.12 -8.52 17.49
N MET A 109 -3.28 -8.38 16.47
CA MET A 109 -2.24 -7.37 16.41
C MET A 109 -2.82 -5.95 16.43
N MET A 110 -3.88 -5.67 15.65
CA MET A 110 -4.52 -4.35 15.63
C MET A 110 -5.13 -3.98 16.99
N HIS A 111 -5.65 -4.95 17.72
CA HIS A 111 -6.13 -4.76 19.09
C HIS A 111 -4.97 -4.50 20.06
N SER A 112 -3.94 -5.34 20.05
CA SER A 112 -2.82 -5.25 20.99
C SER A 112 -1.98 -3.99 20.80
N GLU A 113 -1.84 -3.52 19.55
CA GLU A 113 -1.12 -2.28 19.21
C GLU A 113 -2.01 -1.01 19.31
N GLY A 114 -3.30 -1.15 19.59
CA GLY A 114 -4.23 -0.03 19.74
C GLY A 114 -4.52 0.74 18.44
N VAL A 115 -4.32 0.11 17.28
CA VAL A 115 -4.46 0.75 15.96
C VAL A 115 -5.78 0.42 15.25
N MET A 116 -6.80 -0.01 15.99
CA MET A 116 -8.11 -0.36 15.45
C MET A 116 -8.82 0.80 14.72
N LYS A 117 -8.52 2.05 15.07
CA LYS A 117 -9.21 3.22 14.49
C LYS A 117 -8.31 4.05 13.58
N VAL A 118 -7.04 4.17 13.92
CA VAL A 118 -6.06 5.03 13.22
C VAL A 118 -4.65 4.50 13.41
N GLY A 119 -3.77 4.85 12.48
CA GLY A 119 -2.35 4.45 12.51
C GLY A 119 -2.12 3.14 11.76
N HIS A 120 -0.94 2.61 11.87
CA HIS A 120 -0.51 1.40 11.19
C HIS A 120 0.10 0.41 12.16
N LEU A 121 0.00 -0.88 11.85
CA LEU A 121 0.68 -1.95 12.54
C LEU A 121 2.20 -1.74 12.55
N GLN A 122 2.87 -2.21 13.59
CA GLN A 122 4.33 -2.09 13.71
C GLN A 122 5.06 -2.77 12.54
N ILE A 123 4.50 -3.85 11.99
CA ILE A 123 5.05 -4.50 10.79
C ILE A 123 5.04 -3.55 9.58
N SER A 124 3.99 -2.76 9.38
CA SER A 124 3.90 -1.75 8.32
C SER A 124 4.90 -0.61 8.55
N LYS A 125 5.00 -0.11 9.79
CA LYS A 125 5.98 0.92 10.17
C LYS A 125 7.42 0.45 9.95
N ASN A 126 7.73 -0.80 10.28
CA ASN A 126 9.07 -1.34 10.07
C ASN A 126 9.43 -1.44 8.59
N VAL A 127 8.47 -1.74 7.71
CA VAL A 127 8.69 -1.72 6.26
C VAL A 127 9.01 -0.30 5.77
N LEU A 128 8.25 0.69 6.23
CA LEU A 128 8.51 2.09 5.89
C LEU A 128 9.90 2.54 6.35
N LEU A 129 10.27 2.27 7.61
CA LEU A 129 11.59 2.62 8.14
C LEU A 129 12.73 2.02 7.31
N GLN A 130 12.62 0.75 6.89
CA GLN A 130 13.62 0.13 6.01
C GLN A 130 13.76 0.85 4.68
N LEU A 131 12.64 1.28 4.08
CA LEU A 131 12.65 2.03 2.83
C LEU A 131 13.23 3.44 3.02
N GLU A 132 12.91 4.10 4.13
CA GLU A 132 13.45 5.42 4.48
C GLU A 132 14.96 5.40 4.71
N ASP A 133 15.46 4.38 5.40
CA ASP A 133 16.89 4.23 5.66
C ASP A 133 17.66 3.98 4.35
N LEU A 134 17.12 3.13 3.48
CA LEU A 134 17.71 2.92 2.16
C LEU A 134 17.65 4.20 1.30
N HIS A 135 16.53 4.91 1.31
CA HIS A 135 16.39 6.19 0.60
C HIS A 135 17.46 7.20 1.04
N LYS A 136 17.67 7.36 2.36
CA LYS A 136 18.72 8.25 2.90
C LYS A 136 20.10 7.86 2.40
N GLN A 137 20.44 6.57 2.36
CA GLN A 137 21.71 6.08 1.88
C GLN A 137 21.89 6.32 0.37
N LEU A 138 20.86 6.05 -0.43
CA LEU A 138 20.86 6.32 -1.88
C LEU A 138 21.02 7.80 -2.17
N MET A 139 20.37 8.68 -1.41
CA MET A 139 20.47 10.15 -1.57
C MET A 139 21.80 10.71 -1.10
N ALA A 140 22.46 10.08 -0.13
CA ALA A 140 23.79 10.50 0.32
C ALA A 140 24.92 10.11 -0.64
N SER A 141 24.70 9.12 -1.51
CA SER A 141 25.74 8.59 -2.40
C SER A 141 25.64 9.16 -3.82
N ALA A 142 26.76 9.67 -4.34
CA ALA A 142 26.84 10.15 -5.73
C ALA A 142 26.75 9.03 -6.79
N LYS A 143 26.78 7.77 -6.37
CA LYS A 143 26.74 6.59 -7.30
C LYS A 143 25.34 6.33 -7.87
N PHE A 144 24.30 6.99 -7.38
CA PHE A 144 22.92 6.77 -7.80
C PHE A 144 22.28 7.99 -8.48
N PRO A 145 22.90 8.61 -9.51
CA PRO A 145 22.42 9.86 -10.11
C PRO A 145 21.02 9.72 -10.73
N TYR A 146 20.68 8.54 -11.27
CA TYR A 146 19.35 8.27 -11.82
C TYR A 146 18.27 8.28 -10.72
N TYR A 147 18.57 7.71 -9.55
CA TYR A 147 17.65 7.75 -8.40
C TYR A 147 17.43 9.18 -7.91
N HIS A 148 18.51 9.99 -7.83
CA HIS A 148 18.42 11.41 -7.49
C HIS A 148 17.54 12.17 -8.48
N GLN A 149 17.70 11.94 -9.78
CA GLN A 149 16.89 12.58 -10.81
C GLN A 149 15.39 12.29 -10.62
N MET A 150 15.03 11.05 -10.32
CA MET A 150 13.64 10.68 -10.06
C MET A 150 13.10 11.33 -8.79
N TYR A 151 13.89 11.36 -7.72
CA TYR A 151 13.52 12.04 -6.49
C TYR A 151 13.27 13.54 -6.73
N TYR A 152 14.18 14.24 -7.40
CA TYR A 152 14.01 15.67 -7.70
C TYR A 152 12.81 15.95 -8.61
N LYS A 153 12.42 15.02 -9.44
CA LYS A 153 11.19 15.12 -10.23
C LYS A 153 9.92 15.04 -9.36
N VAL A 154 9.97 14.28 -8.28
CA VAL A 154 8.85 14.06 -7.35
C VAL A 154 8.77 15.16 -6.28
N LEU A 155 9.91 15.75 -5.90
CA LEU A 155 10.01 16.73 -4.82
C LEU A 155 8.99 17.89 -4.91
N PRO A 156 8.72 18.50 -6.08
CA PRO A 156 7.69 19.55 -6.20
C PRO A 156 6.30 19.09 -5.75
N TYR A 157 5.94 17.83 -5.97
CA TYR A 157 4.65 17.29 -5.54
C TYR A 157 4.61 17.13 -4.01
N VAL A 158 5.71 16.69 -3.41
CA VAL A 158 5.84 16.59 -1.95
C VAL A 158 5.69 17.96 -1.30
N VAL A 159 6.38 18.99 -1.84
CA VAL A 159 6.28 20.38 -1.37
C VAL A 159 4.83 20.91 -1.49
N GLU A 160 4.16 20.66 -2.62
CA GLU A 160 2.77 21.05 -2.82
C GLU A 160 1.83 20.39 -1.80
N LEU A 161 2.03 19.09 -1.52
CA LEU A 161 1.21 18.34 -0.55
C LEU A 161 1.44 18.84 0.87
N ARG A 162 2.68 19.13 1.27
CA ARG A 162 3.00 19.77 2.56
C ARG A 162 2.31 21.12 2.70
N GLY A 163 2.38 21.97 1.68
CA GLY A 163 1.72 23.28 1.68
C GLY A 163 0.19 23.23 1.81
N ARG A 164 -0.42 22.09 1.55
CA ARG A 164 -1.87 21.85 1.74
C ARG A 164 -2.24 21.31 3.13
N GLY A 165 -1.34 21.33 4.08
CA GLY A 165 -1.58 20.91 5.46
C GLY A 165 -1.44 19.40 5.71
N VAL A 166 -0.72 18.71 4.84
CA VAL A 166 -0.34 17.29 5.03
C VAL A 166 0.89 17.16 5.94
N ASP A 167 1.47 18.26 6.39
CA ASP A 167 2.70 18.27 7.19
C ASP A 167 2.41 18.07 8.67
N ASN A 168 2.56 16.83 9.13
CA ASN A 168 2.58 16.46 10.54
C ASN A 168 3.97 15.93 10.97
N GLY A 169 5.05 16.37 10.31
CA GLY A 169 6.39 15.83 10.50
C GLY A 169 6.62 14.49 9.80
N GLU A 170 5.76 14.14 8.83
CA GLU A 170 5.87 12.92 8.04
C GLU A 170 7.06 13.00 7.06
N SER A 171 7.69 11.85 6.83
CA SER A 171 8.78 11.78 5.86
C SER A 171 8.26 11.98 4.42
N GLU A 172 9.17 12.34 3.51
CA GLU A 172 8.83 12.52 2.10
C GLU A 172 8.32 11.23 1.45
N LEU A 173 8.87 10.08 1.88
CA LEU A 173 8.39 8.77 1.43
C LEU A 173 6.98 8.48 1.94
N GLN A 174 6.69 8.81 3.20
CA GLN A 174 5.35 8.68 3.76
C GLN A 174 4.35 9.51 2.96
N ILE A 175 4.66 10.77 2.65
CA ILE A 175 3.81 11.65 1.84
C ILE A 175 3.57 11.07 0.44
N CYS A 176 4.61 10.52 -0.19
CA CYS A 176 4.49 9.86 -1.50
C CYS A 176 3.58 8.62 -1.43
N LEU A 177 3.74 7.79 -0.41
CA LEU A 177 2.92 6.59 -0.19
C LEU A 177 1.47 6.96 0.10
N ASP A 178 1.23 7.96 0.94
CA ASP A 178 -0.12 8.46 1.26
C ASP A 178 -0.81 9.02 0.01
N ALA A 179 -0.08 9.72 -0.87
CA ALA A 179 -0.62 10.20 -2.14
C ALA A 179 -1.04 9.04 -3.06
N LEU A 180 -0.21 8.00 -3.18
CA LEU A 180 -0.56 6.80 -3.96
C LEU A 180 -1.78 6.10 -3.37
N TYR A 181 -1.78 5.89 -2.06
CA TYR A 181 -2.86 5.23 -1.35
C TYR A 181 -4.17 6.01 -1.49
N GLY A 182 -4.13 7.32 -1.28
CA GLY A 182 -5.30 8.20 -1.43
C GLY A 182 -5.91 8.15 -2.84
N VAL A 183 -5.07 8.19 -3.90
CA VAL A 183 -5.56 8.06 -5.28
C VAL A 183 -6.11 6.67 -5.56
N MET A 184 -5.51 5.63 -5.00
CA MET A 184 -6.04 4.27 -5.09
C MET A 184 -7.45 4.21 -4.48
N LEU A 185 -7.67 4.76 -3.29
CA LEU A 185 -8.99 4.80 -2.64
C LEU A 185 -10.02 5.61 -3.45
N LEU A 186 -9.61 6.73 -4.07
CA LEU A 186 -10.48 7.50 -4.98
C LEU A 186 -10.95 6.66 -6.16
N ARG A 187 -10.02 5.92 -6.77
CA ARG A 187 -10.33 5.02 -7.90
C ARG A 187 -11.26 3.87 -7.48
N LEU A 188 -11.03 3.26 -6.32
CA LEU A 188 -11.93 2.24 -5.76
C LEU A 188 -13.35 2.78 -5.56
N LYS A 189 -13.48 4.05 -5.15
CA LYS A 189 -14.78 4.75 -5.04
C LYS A 189 -15.30 5.31 -6.36
N ARG A 190 -14.68 4.93 -7.50
CA ARG A 190 -15.05 5.41 -8.85
C ARG A 190 -15.06 6.93 -8.98
N GLN A 191 -14.27 7.63 -8.16
CA GLN A 191 -14.13 9.08 -8.23
C GLN A 191 -13.12 9.47 -9.31
N SER A 192 -13.41 10.53 -10.04
CA SER A 192 -12.48 11.06 -11.05
C SER A 192 -11.24 11.66 -10.40
N VAL A 193 -10.10 11.44 -11.06
CA VAL A 193 -8.81 11.99 -10.66
C VAL A 193 -8.32 12.89 -11.79
N SER A 194 -7.87 14.11 -11.46
CA SER A 194 -7.40 15.08 -12.46
C SER A 194 -6.13 14.57 -13.19
N ASP A 195 -5.93 15.05 -14.43
CA ASP A 195 -4.73 14.71 -15.22
C ASP A 195 -3.45 15.11 -14.50
N LYS A 196 -3.43 16.27 -13.81
CA LYS A 196 -2.30 16.69 -12.98
C LYS A 196 -1.99 15.68 -11.89
N THR A 197 -3.01 15.18 -11.19
CA THR A 197 -2.85 14.17 -10.13
C THR A 197 -2.40 12.84 -10.72
N ASN A 198 -2.93 12.44 -11.88
CA ASN A 198 -2.51 11.22 -12.57
C ASN A 198 -1.04 11.28 -12.99
N ALA A 199 -0.55 12.44 -13.48
CA ALA A 199 0.85 12.64 -13.81
C ALA A 199 1.75 12.54 -12.56
N ALA A 200 1.37 13.21 -11.46
CA ALA A 200 2.10 13.15 -10.20
C ALA A 200 2.19 11.72 -9.66
N VAL A 201 1.07 11.00 -9.62
CA VAL A 201 1.01 9.59 -9.20
C VAL A 201 1.91 8.70 -10.04
N LYS A 202 1.96 8.92 -11.36
CA LYS A 202 2.85 8.18 -12.26
C LYS A 202 4.32 8.40 -11.89
N ASP A 203 4.73 9.65 -11.68
CA ASP A 203 6.12 9.98 -11.32
C ASP A 203 6.50 9.44 -9.94
N ILE A 204 5.63 9.60 -8.94
CA ILE A 204 5.79 9.03 -7.59
C ILE A 204 5.94 7.50 -7.67
N SER A 205 5.13 6.84 -8.47
CA SER A 205 5.17 5.38 -8.61
C SER A 205 6.47 4.89 -9.23
N VAL A 206 7.00 5.59 -10.24
CA VAL A 206 8.29 5.25 -10.85
C VAL A 206 9.41 5.41 -9.82
N PHE A 207 9.41 6.50 -9.06
CA PHE A 207 10.38 6.75 -8.00
C PHE A 207 10.35 5.67 -6.91
N LEU A 208 9.17 5.37 -6.36
CA LEU A 208 9.01 4.36 -5.31
C LEU A 208 9.27 2.93 -5.83
N GLY A 209 8.93 2.64 -7.07
CA GLY A 209 9.26 1.38 -7.73
C GLY A 209 10.78 1.17 -7.81
N GLN A 210 11.53 2.22 -8.18
CA GLN A 210 12.99 2.16 -8.21
C GLN A 210 13.59 1.98 -6.82
N LEU A 211 13.01 2.59 -5.78
CA LEU A 211 13.42 2.36 -4.39
C LEU A 211 13.23 0.89 -4.00
N SER A 212 12.09 0.30 -4.36
CA SER A 212 11.83 -1.12 -4.14
C SER A 212 12.83 -2.02 -4.88
N ASP A 213 13.19 -1.69 -6.12
CA ASP A 213 14.21 -2.42 -6.88
C ASP A 213 15.58 -2.36 -6.20
N TYR A 214 15.98 -1.19 -5.69
CA TYR A 214 17.23 -1.06 -4.92
C TYR A 214 17.17 -1.85 -3.61
N TYR A 215 16.02 -1.89 -2.94
CA TYR A 215 15.85 -2.70 -1.74
C TYR A 215 16.16 -4.19 -2.00
N PHE A 216 15.65 -4.76 -3.08
CA PHE A 216 15.90 -6.16 -3.41
C PHE A 216 17.32 -6.39 -3.97
N LYS A 217 17.91 -5.42 -4.64
CA LYS A 217 19.32 -5.47 -5.03
C LYS A 217 20.23 -5.52 -3.81
N ASP A 218 20.02 -4.61 -2.86
CA ASP A 218 20.78 -4.52 -1.61
C ASP A 218 20.65 -5.81 -0.78
N LYS A 219 19.43 -6.36 -0.70
CA LYS A 219 19.19 -7.63 -0.02
C LYS A 219 19.92 -8.82 -0.66
N LYS A 220 20.06 -8.80 -1.99
CA LYS A 220 20.74 -9.86 -2.73
C LYS A 220 22.27 -9.72 -2.70
N GLU A 221 22.73 -8.52 -2.85
CA GLU A 221 24.14 -8.14 -2.84
C GLU A 221 24.25 -6.72 -2.29
N PRO A 222 24.92 -6.52 -1.12
CA PRO A 222 25.00 -5.22 -0.47
C PRO A 222 25.48 -4.11 -1.40
N LEU A 223 24.72 -3.03 -1.48
CA LEU A 223 25.06 -1.87 -2.29
C LEU A 223 26.26 -1.13 -1.71
N VAL A 224 27.16 -0.66 -2.57
CA VAL A 224 28.33 0.14 -2.19
C VAL A 224 27.97 1.60 -2.34
N PHE A 225 27.89 2.34 -1.24
CA PHE A 225 27.49 3.74 -1.20
C PHE A 225 28.66 4.74 -1.21
N GLU A 226 29.88 4.28 -0.94
CA GLU A 226 31.13 5.09 -0.97
C GLU A 226 31.77 5.13 -2.36
#